data_3b751a22b2983833000d9ad318e501c5
#
_entry.id   3b751a22b2983833000d9ad318e501c5
#
_cell.length_a   1.000
_cell.length_b   1.000
_cell.length_c   1.000
_cell.angle_alpha   90.00
_cell.angle_beta   90.00
_cell.angle_gamma   90.00
#
_symmetry.space_group_name_H-M   'P 1'
#
loop_
_entity.id
_entity.type
_entity.pdbx_description
1 polymer ?
#
loop_
_entity_poly.entity_id
_entity_poly.type
_entity_poly.pdbx_seq_one_letter_code
_entity_poly.pdbx_strand_id
1 'polypeptide(L)'
;MAAPQGYPLLCLENPLLGECCLSDAALLEKYGLKDNDAILAEDQHMGLYEELLSRDAKLIPGGAAQNTARGAQYMLPDNQVLYIGCVGKDKYADLLKKTCEEAGVHTEYRVDDVQPTGKCGVVITGHNRSMCTHLAAANEYKIEHLKQPQIWSLVEKAQVYYVGGYHLTVCVPAILALAEEAAAKNKVFMLSLSAPFIPQFFKDQLDSVMPYTDYTFCNEAEARAFSASHEWGTEDIPEITKKLAQLPKKNTQRPRIAIVTQGTLPTVVGIASANGDVQLKEFAIRQVPKEDIEDTTGAGSAYVLTCQSFSDAFAGGFCAGILQGKSLEDSIDMGQWLASKSIQELGTS
;
A
#
# COMPACT_ATOMS: atom_id res chain seq x y z
N MET A 1 -25.84 15.63 -18.30
CA MET A 1 -24.69 14.90 -17.76
C MET A 1 -25.20 14.02 -16.64
N ALA A 2 -24.95 12.71 -16.65
CA ALA A 2 -25.24 11.85 -15.50
C ALA A 2 -24.47 12.38 -14.30
N ALA A 3 -25.07 12.36 -13.10
CA ALA A 3 -24.35 12.68 -11.87
C ALA A 3 -23.11 11.79 -11.76
N PRO A 4 -21.95 12.30 -11.32
CA PRO A 4 -20.75 11.48 -11.22
C PRO A 4 -21.06 10.27 -10.36
N GLN A 5 -20.77 9.10 -10.90
CA GLN A 5 -20.91 7.83 -10.20
C GLN A 5 -20.02 7.88 -8.95
N GLY A 6 -20.53 7.50 -7.78
CA GLY A 6 -19.70 7.43 -6.58
C GLY A 6 -18.83 6.19 -6.63
N TYR A 7 -17.61 6.28 -6.14
CA TYR A 7 -16.70 5.15 -5.98
C TYR A 7 -16.67 4.77 -4.49
N PRO A 8 -17.17 3.60 -4.09
CA PRO A 8 -17.23 3.23 -2.68
C PRO A 8 -15.87 3.05 -2.00
N LEU A 9 -14.81 2.71 -2.74
CA LEU A 9 -13.44 2.68 -2.25
C LEU A 9 -12.64 3.87 -2.80
N LEU A 10 -12.01 4.62 -1.91
CA LEU A 10 -11.02 5.63 -2.25
C LEU A 10 -9.66 5.21 -1.71
N CYS A 11 -8.65 5.19 -2.57
CA CYS A 11 -7.26 4.96 -2.21
C CYS A 11 -6.44 6.24 -2.43
N LEU A 12 -5.57 6.58 -1.47
CA LEU A 12 -4.67 7.75 -1.54
C LEU A 12 -3.25 7.34 -1.22
N GLU A 13 -2.32 7.59 -2.12
CA GLU A 13 -0.88 7.49 -1.93
C GLU A 13 -0.10 7.98 -3.17
N ASN A 14 1.15 7.55 -3.28
CA ASN A 14 2.14 7.95 -4.28
C ASN A 14 2.10 7.01 -5.49
N PRO A 15 1.58 7.44 -6.65
CA PRO A 15 1.68 6.66 -7.88
C PRO A 15 3.13 6.68 -8.37
N LEU A 16 3.69 5.51 -8.65
CA LEU A 16 5.10 5.36 -9.00
C LEU A 16 5.28 4.43 -10.19
N LEU A 17 6.26 4.75 -11.04
CA LEU A 17 6.72 3.83 -12.07
C LEU A 17 7.83 2.94 -11.50
N GLY A 18 7.61 1.63 -11.43
CA GLY A 18 8.64 0.66 -11.07
C GLY A 18 9.61 0.45 -12.24
N GLU A 19 10.91 0.58 -12.00
CA GLU A 19 12.00 0.19 -12.89
C GLU A 19 12.63 -1.08 -12.32
N CYS A 20 12.13 -2.25 -12.77
CA CYS A 20 12.45 -3.56 -12.20
C CYS A 20 13.54 -4.26 -12.99
N CYS A 21 14.61 -4.66 -12.33
CA CYS A 21 15.75 -5.34 -12.95
C CYS A 21 16.25 -6.50 -12.08
N LEU A 22 16.49 -7.66 -12.72
CA LEU A 22 17.31 -8.73 -12.13
C LEU A 22 18.76 -8.27 -12.08
N SER A 23 19.40 -8.39 -10.94
CA SER A 23 20.78 -7.98 -10.75
C SER A 23 21.49 -8.81 -9.69
N ASP A 24 22.65 -8.37 -9.28
CA ASP A 24 23.52 -9.02 -8.31
C ASP A 24 23.81 -8.13 -7.09
N ALA A 25 24.48 -8.70 -6.11
CA ALA A 25 24.87 -7.98 -4.90
C ALA A 25 25.80 -6.79 -5.18
N ALA A 26 26.54 -6.78 -6.28
CA ALA A 26 27.44 -5.69 -6.63
C ALA A 26 26.68 -4.40 -6.95
N LEU A 27 25.49 -4.50 -7.54
CA LEU A 27 24.64 -3.32 -7.78
C LEU A 27 24.10 -2.76 -6.46
N LEU A 28 23.70 -3.64 -5.53
CA LEU A 28 23.25 -3.21 -4.20
C LEU A 28 24.40 -2.49 -3.45
N GLU A 29 25.58 -3.09 -3.42
CA GLU A 29 26.77 -2.50 -2.77
C GLU A 29 27.12 -1.12 -3.39
N LYS A 30 27.11 -1.01 -4.71
CA LYS A 30 27.43 0.22 -5.44
C LYS A 30 26.55 1.39 -5.00
N TYR A 31 25.27 1.15 -4.75
CA TYR A 31 24.30 2.18 -4.34
C TYR A 31 23.96 2.15 -2.85
N GLY A 32 24.67 1.36 -2.03
CA GLY A 32 24.45 1.27 -0.59
C GLY A 32 23.09 0.71 -0.19
N LEU A 33 22.48 -0.09 -1.07
CA LEU A 33 21.19 -0.75 -0.82
C LEU A 33 21.40 -2.03 -0.03
N LYS A 34 20.40 -2.40 0.76
CA LYS A 34 20.38 -3.67 1.49
C LYS A 34 19.30 -4.58 0.91
N ASP A 35 19.54 -5.88 1.03
CA ASP A 35 18.53 -6.89 0.65
C ASP A 35 17.21 -6.68 1.40
N ASN A 36 16.09 -6.78 0.67
CA ASN A 36 14.73 -6.63 1.19
C ASN A 36 14.46 -5.31 1.92
N ASP A 37 15.17 -4.25 1.58
CA ASP A 37 14.97 -2.93 2.17
C ASP A 37 14.23 -1.98 1.20
N ALA A 38 13.54 -1.01 1.77
CA ALA A 38 12.86 0.04 1.03
C ALA A 38 13.31 1.40 1.56
N ILE A 39 13.94 2.19 0.69
CA ILE A 39 14.45 3.51 1.05
C ILE A 39 13.93 4.62 0.14
N LEU A 40 13.95 5.84 0.64
CA LEU A 40 13.83 7.03 -0.20
C LEU A 40 15.18 7.35 -0.83
N ALA A 41 15.14 7.71 -2.12
CA ALA A 41 16.36 8.05 -2.85
C ALA A 41 16.94 9.40 -2.37
N GLU A 42 18.24 9.42 -2.22
CA GLU A 42 19.05 10.60 -2.04
C GLU A 42 19.86 10.86 -3.32
N ASP A 43 20.59 11.98 -3.40
CA ASP A 43 21.36 12.38 -4.58
C ASP A 43 22.31 11.29 -5.08
N GLN A 44 22.93 10.54 -4.16
CA GLN A 44 23.84 9.42 -4.49
C GLN A 44 23.15 8.27 -5.22
N HIS A 45 21.83 8.13 -5.10
CA HIS A 45 21.05 7.06 -5.71
C HIS A 45 20.54 7.41 -7.12
N MET A 46 20.68 8.67 -7.57
CA MET A 46 20.06 9.12 -8.83
C MET A 46 20.58 8.40 -10.06
N GLY A 47 21.86 7.96 -10.04
CA GLY A 47 22.45 7.16 -11.11
C GLY A 47 21.87 5.74 -11.24
N LEU A 48 21.21 5.23 -10.20
CA LEU A 48 20.61 3.90 -10.21
C LEU A 48 19.59 3.73 -11.34
N TYR A 49 18.71 4.72 -11.53
CA TYR A 49 17.61 4.65 -12.51
C TYR A 49 18.12 4.54 -13.96
N GLU A 50 19.15 5.32 -14.31
CA GLU A 50 19.79 5.22 -15.62
C GLU A 50 20.47 3.85 -15.80
N GLU A 51 21.12 3.36 -14.75
CA GLU A 51 21.76 2.05 -14.80
C GLU A 51 20.75 0.91 -14.93
N LEU A 52 19.63 0.95 -14.20
CA LEU A 52 18.55 -0.04 -14.33
C LEU A 52 18.02 -0.06 -15.77
N LEU A 53 17.74 1.10 -16.36
CA LEU A 53 17.29 1.20 -17.75
C LEU A 53 18.33 0.67 -18.75
N SER A 54 19.64 0.89 -18.49
CA SER A 54 20.72 0.34 -19.33
C SER A 54 20.86 -1.18 -19.25
N ARG A 55 20.26 -1.79 -18.22
CA ARG A 55 20.19 -3.24 -17.99
C ARG A 55 18.84 -3.82 -18.40
N ASP A 56 18.11 -3.16 -19.31
CA ASP A 56 16.81 -3.58 -19.80
C ASP A 56 15.75 -3.73 -18.70
N ALA A 57 15.77 -2.86 -17.68
CA ALA A 57 14.74 -2.86 -16.65
C ALA A 57 13.35 -2.75 -17.23
N LYS A 58 12.43 -3.57 -16.72
CA LYS A 58 11.01 -3.49 -17.08
C LYS A 58 10.34 -2.34 -16.37
N LEU A 59 9.58 -1.56 -17.14
CA LEU A 59 8.76 -0.48 -16.61
C LEU A 59 7.39 -1.02 -16.19
N ILE A 60 7.10 -0.95 -14.91
CA ILE A 60 5.89 -1.52 -14.33
C ILE A 60 5.12 -0.44 -13.58
N PRO A 61 3.90 -0.10 -14.02
CA PRO A 61 3.01 0.80 -13.29
C PRO A 61 2.72 0.27 -11.88
N GLY A 62 3.02 1.09 -10.86
CA GLY A 62 2.96 0.67 -9.45
C GLY A 62 2.64 1.82 -8.49
N GLY A 63 3.10 1.68 -7.26
CA GLY A 63 2.73 2.42 -6.09
C GLY A 63 1.84 1.56 -5.19
N ALA A 64 2.19 1.44 -3.89
CA ALA A 64 1.58 0.45 -2.99
C ALA A 64 0.04 0.56 -2.95
N ALA A 65 -0.51 1.74 -2.66
CA ALA A 65 -1.97 1.90 -2.65
C ALA A 65 -2.60 1.87 -4.05
N GLN A 66 -1.85 2.14 -5.13
CA GLN A 66 -2.35 1.95 -6.49
C GLN A 66 -2.49 0.46 -6.83
N ASN A 67 -1.54 -0.36 -6.39
CA ASN A 67 -1.63 -1.80 -6.49
C ASN A 67 -2.81 -2.34 -5.67
N THR A 68 -2.98 -1.85 -4.44
CA THR A 68 -4.15 -2.17 -3.59
C THR A 68 -5.45 -1.80 -4.30
N ALA A 69 -5.54 -0.62 -4.92
CA ALA A 69 -6.72 -0.17 -5.66
C ALA A 69 -7.05 -1.11 -6.83
N ARG A 70 -6.05 -1.48 -7.63
CA ARG A 70 -6.21 -2.42 -8.75
C ARG A 70 -6.61 -3.81 -8.27
N GLY A 71 -5.97 -4.30 -7.20
CA GLY A 71 -6.32 -5.58 -6.58
C GLY A 71 -7.74 -5.61 -6.04
N ALA A 72 -8.19 -4.54 -5.37
CA ALA A 72 -9.57 -4.42 -4.92
C ALA A 72 -10.55 -4.39 -6.09
N GLN A 73 -10.26 -3.63 -7.14
CA GLN A 73 -11.10 -3.52 -8.33
C GLN A 73 -11.25 -4.88 -9.06
N TYR A 74 -10.18 -5.68 -9.09
CA TYR A 74 -10.22 -7.02 -9.68
C TYR A 74 -11.28 -7.94 -9.00
N MET A 75 -11.53 -7.73 -7.70
CA MET A 75 -12.50 -8.51 -6.91
C MET A 75 -13.86 -7.85 -6.75
N LEU A 76 -14.04 -6.65 -7.28
CA LEU A 76 -15.27 -5.85 -7.19
C LEU A 76 -15.96 -5.76 -8.57
N PRO A 77 -17.26 -5.42 -8.63
CA PRO A 77 -17.88 -5.00 -9.87
C PRO A 77 -17.15 -3.80 -10.50
N ASP A 78 -17.39 -3.57 -11.79
CA ASP A 78 -16.73 -2.48 -12.52
C ASP A 78 -16.90 -1.10 -11.86
N ASN A 79 -15.86 -0.28 -11.94
CA ASN A 79 -15.86 1.13 -11.53
C ASN A 79 -16.26 1.37 -10.05
N GLN A 80 -15.69 0.58 -9.13
CA GLN A 80 -15.93 0.75 -7.70
C GLN A 80 -14.79 1.46 -6.97
N VAL A 81 -13.65 1.69 -7.62
CA VAL A 81 -12.44 2.19 -6.98
C VAL A 81 -11.99 3.52 -7.58
N LEU A 82 -11.73 4.48 -6.71
CA LEU A 82 -11.08 5.77 -6.99
C LEU A 82 -9.67 5.76 -6.42
N TYR A 83 -8.69 6.15 -7.22
CA TYR A 83 -7.33 6.37 -6.77
C TYR A 83 -6.93 7.84 -6.91
N ILE A 84 -6.34 8.41 -5.87
CA ILE A 84 -5.87 9.80 -5.81
C ILE A 84 -4.36 9.81 -5.53
N GLY A 85 -3.62 10.66 -6.23
CA GLY A 85 -2.18 10.82 -6.06
C GLY A 85 -1.64 11.99 -6.87
N CYS A 86 -0.32 12.08 -7.05
CA CYS A 86 0.31 13.12 -7.85
C CYS A 86 1.33 12.53 -8.82
N VAL A 87 1.29 12.96 -10.06
CA VAL A 87 2.17 12.55 -11.17
C VAL A 87 2.76 13.78 -11.87
N GLY A 88 3.82 13.58 -12.65
CA GLY A 88 4.35 14.62 -13.53
C GLY A 88 3.54 14.74 -14.83
N LYS A 89 3.95 15.68 -15.67
CA LYS A 89 3.37 15.89 -17.01
C LYS A 89 4.21 15.17 -18.06
N ASP A 90 4.18 13.84 -18.04
CA ASP A 90 5.02 13.01 -18.88
C ASP A 90 4.33 11.69 -19.31
N LYS A 91 4.99 10.97 -20.22
CA LYS A 91 4.51 9.68 -20.73
C LYS A 91 4.31 8.60 -19.67
N TYR A 92 4.97 8.74 -18.52
CA TYR A 92 4.88 7.78 -17.43
C TYR A 92 3.60 8.00 -16.63
N ALA A 93 3.17 9.25 -16.47
CA ALA A 93 1.84 9.58 -15.94
C ALA A 93 0.72 8.97 -16.82
N ASP A 94 0.85 9.10 -18.16
CA ASP A 94 -0.11 8.50 -19.10
C ASP A 94 -0.14 6.98 -18.97
N LEU A 95 1.03 6.34 -18.81
CA LEU A 95 1.12 4.90 -18.62
C LEU A 95 0.46 4.45 -17.30
N LEU A 96 0.71 5.14 -16.19
CA LEU A 96 0.08 4.86 -14.89
C LEU A 96 -1.44 4.99 -14.97
N LYS A 97 -1.91 6.08 -15.58
CA LYS A 97 -3.34 6.34 -15.76
C LYS A 97 -4.01 5.26 -16.62
N LYS A 98 -3.42 4.96 -17.77
CA LYS A 98 -3.92 3.92 -18.67
C LYS A 98 -4.03 2.56 -17.99
N THR A 99 -3.02 2.15 -17.24
CA THR A 99 -3.03 0.88 -16.51
C THR A 99 -4.12 0.82 -15.44
N CYS A 100 -4.39 1.93 -14.75
CA CYS A 100 -5.52 2.02 -13.82
C CYS A 100 -6.87 1.93 -14.55
N GLU A 101 -7.04 2.65 -15.65
CA GLU A 101 -8.26 2.63 -16.47
C GLU A 101 -8.54 1.23 -17.04
N GLU A 102 -7.51 0.54 -17.53
CA GLU A 102 -7.61 -0.85 -18.00
C GLU A 102 -8.01 -1.83 -16.90
N ALA A 103 -7.60 -1.56 -15.66
CA ALA A 103 -8.02 -2.31 -14.47
C ALA A 103 -9.40 -1.87 -13.91
N GLY A 104 -10.08 -0.90 -14.52
CA GLY A 104 -11.37 -0.37 -14.06
C GLY A 104 -11.26 0.59 -12.86
N VAL A 105 -10.07 1.08 -12.53
CA VAL A 105 -9.82 2.05 -11.46
C VAL A 105 -9.90 3.47 -12.01
N HIS A 106 -10.76 4.30 -11.44
CA HIS A 106 -10.80 5.73 -11.75
C HIS A 106 -9.66 6.46 -11.07
N THR A 107 -8.99 7.38 -11.78
CA THR A 107 -7.87 8.13 -11.23
C THR A 107 -8.15 9.64 -11.24
N GLU A 108 -7.90 10.29 -10.11
CA GLU A 108 -7.88 11.73 -9.96
C GLU A 108 -6.46 12.17 -9.55
N TYR A 109 -5.55 12.17 -10.52
CA TYR A 109 -4.18 12.62 -10.29
C TYR A 109 -4.10 14.15 -10.28
N ARG A 110 -3.41 14.70 -9.26
CA ARG A 110 -2.79 16.01 -9.40
C ARG A 110 -1.64 15.90 -10.39
N VAL A 111 -1.59 16.77 -11.36
CA VAL A 111 -0.47 16.85 -12.29
C VAL A 111 0.45 17.97 -11.85
N ASP A 112 1.72 17.65 -11.63
CA ASP A 112 2.77 18.63 -11.37
C ASP A 112 3.43 19.04 -12.68
N ASP A 113 3.57 20.36 -12.92
CA ASP A 113 4.14 20.88 -14.18
C ASP A 113 5.67 20.95 -14.17
N VAL A 114 6.32 20.74 -13.02
CA VAL A 114 7.76 20.90 -12.82
C VAL A 114 8.47 19.58 -12.64
N GLN A 115 7.96 18.74 -11.74
CA GLN A 115 8.60 17.47 -11.40
C GLN A 115 8.15 16.35 -12.33
N PRO A 116 9.04 15.44 -12.73
CA PRO A 116 8.65 14.23 -13.46
C PRO A 116 7.85 13.27 -12.58
N THR A 117 7.17 12.32 -13.20
CA THR A 117 6.50 11.23 -12.48
C THR A 117 7.50 10.45 -11.60
N GLY A 118 7.10 10.17 -10.37
CA GLY A 118 7.91 9.44 -9.40
C GLY A 118 8.24 8.03 -9.86
N LYS A 119 9.41 7.52 -9.44
CA LYS A 119 9.93 6.22 -9.83
C LYS A 119 10.38 5.41 -8.62
N CYS A 120 10.31 4.09 -8.76
CA CYS A 120 10.89 3.16 -7.82
C CYS A 120 11.85 2.23 -8.56
N GLY A 121 13.15 2.35 -8.29
CA GLY A 121 14.13 1.36 -8.73
C GLY A 121 13.99 0.08 -7.89
N VAL A 122 13.71 -1.03 -8.55
CA VAL A 122 13.52 -2.34 -7.91
C VAL A 122 14.63 -3.28 -8.36
N VAL A 123 15.56 -3.54 -7.46
CA VAL A 123 16.69 -4.46 -7.70
C VAL A 123 16.32 -5.83 -7.12
N ILE A 124 16.26 -6.83 -8.00
CA ILE A 124 15.91 -8.21 -7.63
C ILE A 124 17.19 -9.03 -7.58
N THR A 125 17.51 -9.58 -6.40
CA THR A 125 18.67 -10.44 -6.16
C THR A 125 18.19 -11.81 -5.64
N GLY A 126 18.15 -12.81 -6.50
CA GLY A 126 17.53 -14.09 -6.17
C GLY A 126 16.05 -13.93 -5.80
N HIS A 127 15.68 -14.20 -4.55
CA HIS A 127 14.31 -14.01 -4.04
C HIS A 127 14.10 -12.69 -3.30
N ASN A 128 15.13 -11.86 -3.19
CA ASN A 128 15.10 -10.60 -2.45
C ASN A 128 14.78 -9.42 -3.38
N ARG A 129 14.12 -8.39 -2.83
CA ARG A 129 13.77 -7.15 -3.52
C ARG A 129 14.20 -5.95 -2.71
N SER A 130 15.05 -5.15 -3.30
CA SER A 130 15.51 -3.90 -2.71
C SER A 130 14.93 -2.74 -3.51
N MET A 131 14.29 -1.81 -2.82
CA MET A 131 13.54 -0.71 -3.42
C MET A 131 14.19 0.63 -3.06
N CYS A 132 14.46 1.44 -4.09
CA CYS A 132 14.92 2.81 -3.93
C CYS A 132 13.94 3.75 -4.64
N THR A 133 13.26 4.62 -3.90
CA THR A 133 12.14 5.42 -4.42
C THR A 133 12.50 6.89 -4.52
N HIS A 134 12.46 7.43 -5.73
CA HIS A 134 12.49 8.86 -6.01
C HIS A 134 11.06 9.37 -6.23
N LEU A 135 10.51 10.06 -5.25
CA LEU A 135 9.11 10.49 -5.25
C LEU A 135 8.79 11.54 -6.33
N ALA A 136 9.73 12.45 -6.60
CA ALA A 136 9.56 13.52 -7.60
C ALA A 136 8.16 14.18 -7.51
N ALA A 137 7.35 14.14 -8.56
CA ALA A 137 6.00 14.72 -8.55
C ALA A 137 5.09 14.16 -7.46
N ALA A 138 5.26 12.89 -7.05
CA ALA A 138 4.46 12.32 -5.98
C ALA A 138 4.63 13.09 -4.65
N ASN A 139 5.85 13.64 -4.41
CA ASN A 139 6.14 14.48 -3.24
C ASN A 139 5.47 15.87 -3.29
N GLU A 140 4.95 16.26 -4.45
CA GLU A 140 4.28 17.55 -4.65
C GLU A 140 2.76 17.46 -4.49
N TYR A 141 2.23 16.37 -3.93
CA TYR A 141 0.81 16.31 -3.63
C TYR A 141 0.39 17.40 -2.64
N LYS A 142 -0.72 18.07 -2.90
CA LYS A 142 -1.22 19.19 -2.08
C LYS A 142 -2.67 18.94 -1.68
N ILE A 143 -3.02 19.30 -0.44
CA ILE A 143 -4.39 19.16 0.08
C ILE A 143 -5.43 19.95 -0.75
N GLU A 144 -5.02 21.05 -1.38
CA GLU A 144 -5.88 21.87 -2.23
C GLU A 144 -6.45 21.05 -3.39
N HIS A 145 -5.70 20.08 -3.91
CA HIS A 145 -6.21 19.16 -4.92
C HIS A 145 -7.37 18.31 -4.38
N LEU A 146 -7.19 17.70 -3.20
CA LEU A 146 -8.25 16.92 -2.55
C LEU A 146 -9.49 17.74 -2.25
N LYS A 147 -9.31 19.03 -1.88
CA LYS A 147 -10.38 19.94 -1.51
C LYS A 147 -11.05 20.63 -2.69
N GLN A 148 -10.65 20.36 -3.93
CA GLN A 148 -11.39 20.84 -5.10
C GLN A 148 -12.82 20.29 -5.06
N PRO A 149 -13.86 21.10 -5.32
CA PRO A 149 -15.25 20.69 -5.14
C PRO A 149 -15.63 19.40 -5.89
N GLN A 150 -15.11 19.21 -7.11
CA GLN A 150 -15.36 18.00 -7.91
C GLN A 150 -14.73 16.77 -7.27
N ILE A 151 -13.50 16.85 -6.72
CA ILE A 151 -12.81 15.73 -6.08
C ILE A 151 -13.42 15.47 -4.71
N TRP A 152 -13.67 16.53 -3.93
CA TRP A 152 -14.28 16.37 -2.61
C TRP A 152 -15.67 15.72 -2.70
N SER A 153 -16.43 16.00 -3.75
CA SER A 153 -17.72 15.34 -3.99
C SER A 153 -17.60 13.82 -4.18
N LEU A 154 -16.45 13.32 -4.70
CA LEU A 154 -16.16 11.90 -4.79
C LEU A 154 -15.74 11.34 -3.42
N VAL A 155 -14.95 12.09 -2.65
CA VAL A 155 -14.61 11.76 -1.26
C VAL A 155 -15.89 11.54 -0.43
N GLU A 156 -16.84 12.49 -0.51
CA GLU A 156 -18.10 12.40 0.23
C GLU A 156 -18.94 11.16 -0.12
N LYS A 157 -18.83 10.65 -1.33
CA LYS A 157 -19.57 9.46 -1.78
C LYS A 157 -18.89 8.14 -1.42
N ALA A 158 -17.59 8.13 -1.21
CA ALA A 158 -16.87 6.93 -0.82
C ALA A 158 -17.26 6.47 0.58
N GLN A 159 -17.24 5.16 0.80
CA GLN A 159 -17.60 4.50 2.06
C GLN A 159 -16.38 4.02 2.83
N VAL A 160 -15.32 3.68 2.11
CA VAL A 160 -14.05 3.18 2.62
C VAL A 160 -12.92 4.03 2.07
N TYR A 161 -12.04 4.48 2.94
CA TYR A 161 -10.78 5.13 2.58
C TYR A 161 -9.62 4.22 2.95
N TYR A 162 -8.76 3.94 1.99
CA TYR A 162 -7.49 3.26 2.19
C TYR A 162 -6.35 4.23 1.91
N VAL A 163 -5.45 4.39 2.87
CA VAL A 163 -4.28 5.25 2.76
C VAL A 163 -3.02 4.43 2.97
N GLY A 164 -2.08 4.53 2.06
CA GLY A 164 -0.76 3.96 2.24
C GLY A 164 0.14 4.86 3.10
N GLY A 165 0.92 4.25 3.97
CA GLY A 165 1.76 4.95 4.94
C GLY A 165 2.86 5.81 4.32
N TYR A 166 3.30 5.48 3.11
CA TYR A 166 4.26 6.33 2.40
C TYR A 166 3.74 7.77 2.17
N HIS A 167 2.42 7.98 2.15
CA HIS A 167 1.85 9.33 1.99
C HIS A 167 2.03 10.21 3.24
N LEU A 168 2.37 9.62 4.40
CA LEU A 168 2.75 10.36 5.63
C LEU A 168 4.02 11.20 5.42
N THR A 169 4.88 10.82 4.50
CA THR A 169 6.08 11.61 4.14
C THR A 169 5.77 12.79 3.22
N VAL A 170 4.54 12.85 2.67
CA VAL A 170 4.16 13.79 1.60
C VAL A 170 3.13 14.82 2.07
N CYS A 171 1.94 14.37 2.47
CA CYS A 171 0.84 15.29 2.76
C CYS A 171 -0.07 14.79 3.89
N VAL A 172 0.38 14.90 5.13
CA VAL A 172 -0.42 14.58 6.33
C VAL A 172 -1.76 15.32 6.38
N PRO A 173 -1.86 16.62 5.98
CA PRO A 173 -3.15 17.30 5.96
C PRO A 173 -4.20 16.65 5.06
N ALA A 174 -3.82 16.05 3.93
CA ALA A 174 -4.75 15.33 3.07
C ALA A 174 -5.23 14.02 3.73
N ILE A 175 -4.32 13.31 4.39
CA ILE A 175 -4.67 12.09 5.15
C ILE A 175 -5.66 12.43 6.27
N LEU A 176 -5.35 13.46 7.05
CA LEU A 176 -6.21 13.90 8.15
C LEU A 176 -7.59 14.35 7.65
N ALA A 177 -7.67 15.03 6.50
CA ALA A 177 -8.96 15.44 5.93
C ALA A 177 -9.85 14.23 5.60
N LEU A 178 -9.29 13.13 5.06
CA LEU A 178 -10.03 11.88 4.84
C LEU A 178 -10.38 11.20 6.17
N ALA A 179 -9.45 11.16 7.11
CA ALA A 179 -9.62 10.53 8.41
C ALA A 179 -10.72 11.22 9.26
N GLU A 180 -10.74 12.55 9.25
CA GLU A 180 -11.77 13.36 9.92
C GLU A 180 -13.15 13.18 9.26
N GLU A 181 -13.23 13.19 7.93
CA GLU A 181 -14.46 12.89 7.19
C GLU A 181 -14.98 11.49 7.52
N ALA A 182 -14.08 10.47 7.57
CA ALA A 182 -14.43 9.12 7.94
C ALA A 182 -15.01 9.05 9.37
N ALA A 183 -14.36 9.69 10.33
CA ALA A 183 -14.83 9.72 11.71
C ALA A 183 -16.17 10.44 11.86
N ALA A 184 -16.33 11.60 11.20
CA ALA A 184 -17.55 12.42 11.26
C ALA A 184 -18.76 11.73 10.62
N LYS A 185 -18.55 10.97 9.53
CA LYS A 185 -19.62 10.32 8.75
C LYS A 185 -19.73 8.82 8.99
N ASN A 186 -19.01 8.29 9.98
CA ASN A 186 -18.94 6.86 10.30
C ASN A 186 -18.58 5.98 9.10
N LYS A 187 -17.66 6.47 8.26
CA LYS A 187 -17.06 5.70 7.17
C LYS A 187 -15.87 4.90 7.68
N VAL A 188 -15.42 3.94 6.91
CA VAL A 188 -14.26 3.12 7.26
C VAL A 188 -12.96 3.82 6.84
N PHE A 189 -12.00 3.92 7.77
CA PHE A 189 -10.67 4.44 7.49
C PHE A 189 -9.61 3.37 7.73
N MET A 190 -8.85 3.04 6.69
CA MET A 190 -7.82 2.01 6.68
C MET A 190 -6.45 2.65 6.43
N LEU A 191 -5.43 2.19 7.15
CA LEU A 191 -4.05 2.66 7.01
C LEU A 191 -3.09 1.48 6.95
N SER A 192 -2.19 1.46 5.96
CA SER A 192 -1.01 0.61 5.95
C SER A 192 0.18 1.34 6.57
N LEU A 193 1.04 0.65 7.33
CA LEU A 193 2.31 1.22 7.80
C LEU A 193 3.35 1.32 6.67
N SER A 194 3.23 0.47 5.65
CA SER A 194 3.97 0.48 4.38
C SER A 194 5.46 0.18 4.45
N ALA A 195 6.20 0.66 5.44
CA ALA A 195 7.62 0.38 5.62
C ALA A 195 8.10 0.62 7.05
N PRO A 196 9.15 -0.09 7.52
CA PRO A 196 9.70 0.09 8.85
C PRO A 196 10.17 1.51 9.15
N PHE A 197 10.67 2.23 8.15
CA PHE A 197 11.15 3.60 8.34
C PHE A 197 10.02 4.61 8.66
N ILE A 198 8.77 4.29 8.33
CA ILE A 198 7.62 5.15 8.64
C ILE A 198 7.46 5.33 10.17
N PRO A 199 7.27 4.28 10.98
CA PRO A 199 7.20 4.47 12.43
C PRO A 199 8.52 4.93 13.05
N GLN A 200 9.68 4.71 12.40
CA GLN A 200 10.98 5.13 12.91
C GLN A 200 11.23 6.63 12.75
N PHE A 201 10.90 7.21 11.60
CA PHE A 201 11.27 8.58 11.26
C PHE A 201 10.07 9.52 11.09
N PHE A 202 8.86 8.99 10.92
CA PHE A 202 7.62 9.74 10.75
C PHE A 202 6.60 9.42 11.84
N LYS A 203 7.11 9.16 13.05
CA LYS A 203 6.29 8.78 14.22
C LYS A 203 5.20 9.80 14.52
N ASP A 204 5.53 11.09 14.61
CA ASP A 204 4.57 12.14 14.96
C ASP A 204 3.44 12.25 13.92
N GLN A 205 3.78 12.13 12.64
CA GLN A 205 2.82 12.11 11.54
C GLN A 205 1.90 10.89 11.64
N LEU A 206 2.49 9.71 11.87
CA LEU A 206 1.75 8.47 12.06
C LEU A 206 0.82 8.54 13.27
N ASP A 207 1.33 9.01 14.41
CA ASP A 207 0.57 9.16 15.66
C ASP A 207 -0.60 10.14 15.52
N SER A 208 -0.49 11.15 14.68
CA SER A 208 -1.58 12.09 14.40
C SER A 208 -2.76 11.43 13.66
N VAL A 209 -2.49 10.40 12.86
CA VAL A 209 -3.48 9.68 12.03
C VAL A 209 -4.03 8.43 12.72
N MET A 210 -3.20 7.73 13.48
CA MET A 210 -3.58 6.48 14.15
C MET A 210 -4.91 6.54 14.94
N PRO A 211 -5.28 7.63 15.65
CA PRO A 211 -6.55 7.70 16.35
C PRO A 211 -7.80 7.56 15.47
N TYR A 212 -7.68 7.74 14.17
CA TYR A 212 -8.79 7.65 13.22
C TYR A 212 -8.93 6.27 12.57
N THR A 213 -7.90 5.41 12.66
CA THR A 213 -7.88 4.14 11.94
C THR A 213 -8.88 3.13 12.49
N ASP A 214 -9.64 2.51 11.59
CA ASP A 214 -10.48 1.35 11.87
C ASP A 214 -9.70 0.06 11.64
N TYR A 215 -8.91 0.01 10.55
CA TYR A 215 -8.04 -1.12 10.21
C TYR A 215 -6.62 -0.63 9.98
N THR A 216 -5.67 -1.30 10.63
CA THR A 216 -4.24 -1.03 10.45
C THR A 216 -3.57 -2.27 9.87
N PHE A 217 -2.85 -2.11 8.75
CA PHE A 217 -2.10 -3.17 8.09
C PHE A 217 -0.60 -2.95 8.30
N CYS A 218 0.10 -4.00 8.64
CA CYS A 218 1.55 -4.02 8.65
C CYS A 218 2.07 -5.45 8.47
N ASN A 219 3.34 -5.58 8.10
CA ASN A 219 4.07 -6.82 8.21
C ASN A 219 4.80 -6.91 9.56
N GLU A 220 5.48 -8.03 9.81
CA GLU A 220 6.21 -8.25 11.07
C GLU A 220 7.35 -7.24 11.29
N ALA A 221 8.04 -6.81 10.22
CA ALA A 221 9.13 -5.84 10.34
C ALA A 221 8.60 -4.44 10.69
N GLU A 222 7.51 -4.03 10.05
CA GLU A 222 6.81 -2.77 10.35
C GLU A 222 6.22 -2.77 11.75
N ALA A 223 5.63 -3.89 12.19
CA ALA A 223 5.09 -4.06 13.55
C ALA A 223 6.19 -3.92 14.61
N ARG A 224 7.35 -4.57 14.42
CA ARG A 224 8.50 -4.42 15.32
C ARG A 224 9.06 -3.00 15.32
N ALA A 225 9.15 -2.36 14.15
CA ALA A 225 9.58 -0.97 14.04
C ALA A 225 8.62 -0.02 14.78
N PHE A 226 7.31 -0.26 14.71
CA PHE A 226 6.31 0.48 15.48
C PHE A 226 6.49 0.27 16.98
N SER A 227 6.67 -0.99 17.43
CA SER A 227 6.94 -1.31 18.84
C SER A 227 8.19 -0.61 19.35
N ALA A 228 9.27 -0.62 18.57
CA ALA A 228 10.53 0.03 18.94
C ALA A 228 10.37 1.55 19.06
N SER A 229 9.72 2.21 18.06
CA SER A 229 9.52 3.67 18.06
C SER A 229 8.60 4.15 19.19
N HIS A 230 7.74 3.27 19.72
CA HIS A 230 6.84 3.55 20.85
C HIS A 230 7.34 2.98 22.18
N GLU A 231 8.58 2.48 22.23
CA GLU A 231 9.22 1.97 23.45
C GLU A 231 8.38 0.87 24.15
N TRP A 232 7.69 0.03 23.37
CA TRP A 232 6.84 -1.04 23.92
C TRP A 232 7.62 -2.20 24.54
N GLY A 233 8.92 -2.31 24.23
CA GLY A 233 9.84 -3.30 24.82
C GLY A 233 9.56 -4.75 24.43
N THR A 234 8.87 -4.96 23.32
CA THR A 234 8.54 -6.30 22.82
C THR A 234 8.74 -6.42 21.30
N GLU A 235 9.17 -7.61 20.86
CA GLU A 235 9.23 -7.99 19.44
C GLU A 235 8.21 -9.10 19.10
N ASP A 236 7.43 -9.53 20.10
CA ASP A 236 6.41 -10.57 19.94
C ASP A 236 5.22 -10.03 19.14
N ILE A 237 4.95 -10.63 17.98
CA ILE A 237 3.93 -10.15 17.06
C ILE A 237 2.51 -10.17 17.65
N PRO A 238 2.06 -11.25 18.31
CA PRO A 238 0.77 -11.25 19.02
C PRO A 238 0.65 -10.09 20.04
N GLU A 239 1.69 -9.83 20.83
CA GLU A 239 1.67 -8.75 21.81
C GLU A 239 1.64 -7.37 21.15
N ILE A 240 2.44 -7.15 20.10
CA ILE A 240 2.43 -5.91 19.32
C ILE A 240 1.06 -5.69 18.68
N THR A 241 0.49 -6.73 18.07
CA THR A 241 -0.84 -6.67 17.44
C THR A 241 -1.93 -6.28 18.45
N LYS A 242 -1.85 -6.83 19.66
CA LYS A 242 -2.74 -6.46 20.76
C LYS A 242 -2.61 -4.98 21.14
N LYS A 243 -1.37 -4.48 21.31
CA LYS A 243 -1.09 -3.08 21.63
C LYS A 243 -1.54 -2.13 20.51
N LEU A 244 -1.33 -2.48 19.25
CA LEU A 244 -1.82 -1.72 18.10
C LEU A 244 -3.35 -1.59 18.10
N ALA A 245 -4.06 -2.67 18.37
CA ALA A 245 -5.53 -2.65 18.45
C ALA A 245 -6.03 -1.79 19.63
N GLN A 246 -5.28 -1.70 20.73
CA GLN A 246 -5.64 -0.94 21.93
C GLN A 246 -5.35 0.55 21.86
N LEU A 247 -4.63 1.04 20.84
CA LEU A 247 -4.34 2.47 20.72
C LEU A 247 -5.62 3.32 20.76
N PRO A 248 -5.59 4.54 21.33
CA PRO A 248 -6.75 5.44 21.38
C PRO A 248 -7.43 5.61 20.02
N LYS A 249 -8.75 5.72 20.02
CA LYS A 249 -9.55 5.83 18.78
C LYS A 249 -10.59 6.95 18.88
N LYS A 250 -10.73 7.74 17.81
CA LYS A 250 -11.70 8.85 17.70
C LYS A 250 -13.13 8.33 17.46
N ASN A 251 -13.31 7.52 16.41
CA ASN A 251 -14.61 6.89 16.14
C ASN A 251 -14.73 5.58 16.93
N THR A 252 -15.53 5.60 18.00
CA THR A 252 -15.75 4.44 18.89
C THR A 252 -16.95 3.58 18.49
N GLN A 253 -17.63 3.89 17.38
CA GLN A 253 -18.79 3.11 16.92
C GLN A 253 -18.41 1.72 16.37
N ARG A 254 -17.13 1.52 16.05
CA ARG A 254 -16.57 0.22 15.68
C ARG A 254 -15.20 0.02 16.33
N PRO A 255 -14.78 -1.23 16.58
CA PRO A 255 -13.47 -1.53 17.12
C PRO A 255 -12.36 -1.16 16.14
N ARG A 256 -11.12 -0.96 16.63
CA ARG A 256 -9.94 -1.06 15.78
C ARG A 256 -9.57 -2.51 15.60
N ILE A 257 -9.16 -2.83 14.38
CA ILE A 257 -8.64 -4.14 14.01
C ILE A 257 -7.22 -3.92 13.48
N ALA A 258 -6.24 -4.53 14.17
CA ALA A 258 -4.85 -4.55 13.73
C ALA A 258 -4.59 -5.88 13.01
N ILE A 259 -3.99 -5.84 11.84
CA ILE A 259 -3.71 -6.99 10.98
C ILE A 259 -2.21 -7.01 10.69
N VAL A 260 -1.54 -8.05 11.15
CA VAL A 260 -0.10 -8.24 10.94
C VAL A 260 0.14 -9.48 10.09
N THR A 261 0.62 -9.28 8.87
CA THR A 261 1.04 -10.36 7.97
C THR A 261 2.46 -10.79 8.30
N GLN A 262 2.77 -12.08 8.13
CA GLN A 262 4.06 -12.66 8.54
C GLN A 262 4.64 -13.60 7.46
N GLY A 263 4.57 -13.19 6.19
CA GLY A 263 5.08 -14.00 5.08
C GLY A 263 4.48 -15.41 5.06
N THR A 264 5.25 -16.42 5.42
CA THR A 264 4.82 -17.82 5.44
C THR A 264 4.18 -18.27 6.77
N LEU A 265 4.15 -17.41 7.78
CA LEU A 265 3.52 -17.67 9.06
C LEU A 265 2.06 -17.16 9.06
N PRO A 266 1.22 -17.60 10.03
CA PRO A 266 -0.16 -17.14 10.13
C PRO A 266 -0.27 -15.62 10.24
N THR A 267 -1.29 -15.05 9.61
CA THR A 267 -1.67 -13.64 9.82
C THR A 267 -2.26 -13.47 11.22
N VAL A 268 -1.71 -12.56 12.02
CA VAL A 268 -2.19 -12.26 13.38
C VAL A 268 -3.13 -11.06 13.32
N VAL A 269 -4.30 -11.19 13.93
CA VAL A 269 -5.34 -10.16 13.95
C VAL A 269 -5.75 -9.85 15.38
N GLY A 270 -5.62 -8.59 15.77
CA GLY A 270 -6.09 -8.06 17.05
C GLY A 270 -7.40 -7.29 16.88
N ILE A 271 -8.43 -7.68 17.60
CA ILE A 271 -9.75 -7.03 17.55
C ILE A 271 -10.01 -6.40 18.91
N ALA A 272 -10.00 -5.06 18.98
CA ALA A 272 -10.34 -4.35 20.21
C ALA A 272 -11.82 -4.54 20.54
N SER A 273 -12.13 -4.58 21.82
CA SER A 273 -13.50 -4.58 22.32
C SER A 273 -13.80 -3.29 23.10
N ALA A 274 -15.07 -3.02 23.29
CA ALA A 274 -15.53 -1.79 23.97
C ALA A 274 -15.04 -1.67 25.43
N ASN A 275 -14.72 -2.80 26.09
CA ASN A 275 -14.19 -2.84 27.45
C ASN A 275 -12.66 -2.69 27.53
N GLY A 276 -11.98 -2.50 26.40
CA GLY A 276 -10.53 -2.38 26.32
C GLY A 276 -9.76 -3.69 26.16
N ASP A 277 -10.46 -4.84 26.19
CA ASP A 277 -9.83 -6.12 25.87
C ASP A 277 -9.57 -6.28 24.38
N VAL A 278 -8.64 -7.15 24.02
CA VAL A 278 -8.36 -7.50 22.64
C VAL A 278 -8.47 -9.00 22.46
N GLN A 279 -9.31 -9.41 21.52
CA GLN A 279 -9.31 -10.76 21.01
C GLN A 279 -8.22 -10.91 19.95
N LEU A 280 -7.30 -11.83 20.15
CA LEU A 280 -6.34 -12.24 19.14
C LEU A 280 -6.88 -13.43 18.37
N LYS A 281 -6.70 -13.41 17.05
CA LYS A 281 -6.98 -14.50 16.12
C LYS A 281 -5.79 -14.71 15.20
N GLU A 282 -5.51 -15.96 14.88
CA GLU A 282 -4.50 -16.34 13.89
C GLU A 282 -5.19 -16.99 12.71
N PHE A 283 -4.81 -16.56 11.52
CA PHE A 283 -5.33 -17.09 10.25
C PHE A 283 -4.20 -17.76 9.50
N ALA A 284 -4.30 -19.07 9.35
CA ALA A 284 -3.35 -19.82 8.52
C ALA A 284 -3.31 -19.24 7.11
N ILE A 285 -2.11 -19.12 6.55
CA ILE A 285 -1.97 -18.66 5.17
C ILE A 285 -2.42 -19.74 4.18
N ARG A 286 -2.87 -19.32 3.01
CA ARG A 286 -3.10 -20.23 1.90
C ARG A 286 -1.77 -20.78 1.43
N GLN A 287 -1.64 -22.12 1.46
CA GLN A 287 -0.46 -22.80 0.93
C GLN A 287 -0.48 -22.69 -0.60
N VAL A 288 0.57 -22.13 -1.17
CA VAL A 288 0.84 -22.19 -2.61
C VAL A 288 1.83 -23.31 -2.84
N PRO A 289 1.49 -24.34 -3.66
CA PRO A 289 2.42 -25.39 -4.00
C PRO A 289 3.72 -24.81 -4.59
N LYS A 290 4.87 -25.40 -4.23
CA LYS A 290 6.17 -24.88 -4.70
C LYS A 290 6.30 -24.91 -6.23
N GLU A 291 5.65 -25.88 -6.87
CA GLU A 291 5.55 -26.01 -8.33
C GLU A 291 4.74 -24.89 -9.00
N ASP A 292 3.82 -24.26 -8.25
CA ASP A 292 3.00 -23.13 -8.72
C ASP A 292 3.66 -21.77 -8.42
N ILE A 293 4.74 -21.77 -7.63
CA ILE A 293 5.63 -20.61 -7.45
C ILE A 293 6.69 -20.74 -8.53
N GLU A 294 6.44 -20.16 -9.71
CA GLU A 294 7.37 -20.30 -10.83
C GLU A 294 8.78 -19.81 -10.49
N ASP A 295 9.74 -20.59 -10.96
CA ASP A 295 11.16 -20.27 -10.92
C ASP A 295 11.40 -18.91 -11.59
N THR A 296 11.71 -17.92 -10.77
CA THR A 296 11.98 -16.53 -11.19
C THR A 296 13.22 -16.39 -12.09
N THR A 297 13.91 -17.50 -12.41
CA THR A 297 15.18 -17.50 -13.15
C THR A 297 15.04 -17.50 -14.66
N GLY A 298 13.86 -17.72 -15.24
CA GLY A 298 13.73 -17.95 -16.70
C GLY A 298 12.69 -17.15 -17.46
N ALA A 299 11.70 -16.53 -16.85
CA ALA A 299 10.56 -16.01 -17.58
C ALA A 299 10.37 -14.48 -17.50
N GLY A 300 10.26 -13.87 -18.65
CA GLY A 300 10.03 -12.42 -18.81
C GLY A 300 8.72 -11.88 -18.21
N SER A 301 7.78 -12.73 -17.76
CA SER A 301 6.51 -12.39 -17.13
C SER A 301 6.56 -12.31 -15.59
N ALA A 302 7.55 -12.95 -14.95
CA ALA A 302 7.77 -12.93 -13.50
C ALA A 302 7.93 -11.51 -12.90
N TYR A 303 8.31 -10.54 -13.71
CA TYR A 303 8.56 -9.16 -13.28
C TYR A 303 7.31 -8.36 -12.94
N VAL A 304 6.17 -8.66 -13.55
CA VAL A 304 4.98 -7.80 -13.44
C VAL A 304 4.40 -7.82 -12.03
N LEU A 305 4.53 -8.93 -11.33
CA LEU A 305 3.93 -9.12 -10.01
C LEU A 305 4.94 -9.04 -8.84
N THR A 306 6.25 -9.17 -9.10
CA THR A 306 7.27 -8.93 -8.07
C THR A 306 7.33 -7.46 -7.64
N CYS A 307 6.76 -6.53 -8.42
CA CYS A 307 6.60 -5.14 -8.01
C CYS A 307 5.27 -4.88 -7.27
N GLN A 308 4.33 -5.82 -7.27
CA GLN A 308 3.21 -5.83 -6.34
C GLN A 308 3.66 -6.53 -5.06
N SER A 309 3.64 -5.83 -3.92
CA SER A 309 3.92 -6.49 -2.66
C SER A 309 2.75 -7.42 -2.31
N PHE A 310 3.05 -8.55 -1.69
CA PHE A 310 2.05 -9.45 -1.10
C PHE A 310 1.07 -8.66 -0.21
N SER A 311 1.57 -7.65 0.50
CA SER A 311 0.80 -6.77 1.37
C SER A 311 -0.23 -5.92 0.61
N ASP A 312 0.11 -5.41 -0.58
CA ASP A 312 -0.80 -4.59 -1.41
C ASP A 312 -1.96 -5.42 -1.93
N ALA A 313 -1.66 -6.63 -2.42
CA ALA A 313 -2.67 -7.57 -2.91
C ALA A 313 -3.58 -8.04 -1.75
N PHE A 314 -3.00 -8.36 -0.59
CA PHE A 314 -3.77 -8.70 0.61
C PHE A 314 -4.72 -7.55 0.99
N ALA A 315 -4.22 -6.32 1.09
CA ALA A 315 -5.04 -5.17 1.43
C ALA A 315 -6.16 -4.93 0.40
N GLY A 316 -5.89 -5.13 -0.90
CA GLY A 316 -6.87 -5.02 -1.98
C GLY A 316 -8.02 -6.02 -1.82
N GLY A 317 -7.70 -7.30 -1.64
CA GLY A 317 -8.69 -8.35 -1.41
C GLY A 317 -9.51 -8.13 -0.12
N PHE A 318 -8.85 -7.68 0.93
CA PHE A 318 -9.50 -7.32 2.20
C PHE A 318 -10.48 -6.14 2.03
N CYS A 319 -10.07 -5.06 1.36
CA CYS A 319 -10.94 -3.91 1.06
C CYS A 319 -12.18 -4.34 0.27
N ALA A 320 -12.00 -5.21 -0.72
CA ALA A 320 -13.12 -5.76 -1.50
C ALA A 320 -14.09 -6.56 -0.63
N GLY A 321 -13.59 -7.38 0.30
CA GLY A 321 -14.40 -8.13 1.26
C GLY A 321 -15.24 -7.21 2.15
N ILE A 322 -14.62 -6.18 2.73
CA ILE A 322 -15.34 -5.19 3.57
C ILE A 322 -16.43 -4.47 2.79
N LEU A 323 -16.15 -4.05 1.56
CA LEU A 323 -17.15 -3.38 0.70
C LEU A 323 -18.31 -4.28 0.30
N GLN A 324 -18.07 -5.58 0.14
CA GLN A 324 -19.09 -6.57 -0.13
C GLN A 324 -19.88 -6.99 1.12
N GLY A 325 -19.59 -6.40 2.30
CA GLY A 325 -20.23 -6.73 3.57
C GLY A 325 -19.90 -8.12 4.09
N LYS A 326 -18.76 -8.67 3.71
CA LYS A 326 -18.26 -9.97 4.18
C LYS A 326 -17.87 -9.91 5.66
N SER A 327 -17.80 -11.06 6.31
CA SER A 327 -17.23 -11.18 7.65
C SER A 327 -15.75 -10.79 7.65
N LEU A 328 -15.19 -10.53 8.85
CA LEU A 328 -13.76 -10.28 8.98
C LEU A 328 -12.94 -11.47 8.47
N GLU A 329 -13.35 -12.66 8.81
CA GLU A 329 -12.74 -13.93 8.41
C GLU A 329 -12.74 -14.08 6.88
N ASP A 330 -13.88 -13.87 6.24
CA ASP A 330 -14.00 -13.93 4.78
C ASP A 330 -13.16 -12.83 4.10
N SER A 331 -13.11 -11.62 4.68
CA SER A 331 -12.31 -10.52 4.14
C SER A 331 -10.82 -10.80 4.21
N ILE A 332 -10.34 -11.44 5.30
CA ILE A 332 -8.96 -11.91 5.43
C ILE A 332 -8.68 -13.01 4.40
N ASP A 333 -9.58 -13.99 4.24
CA ASP A 333 -9.43 -15.06 3.26
C ASP A 333 -9.38 -14.51 1.83
N MET A 334 -10.20 -13.52 1.49
CA MET A 334 -10.14 -12.81 0.20
C MET A 334 -8.79 -12.10 0.01
N GLY A 335 -8.27 -11.46 1.06
CA GLY A 335 -6.94 -10.84 1.05
C GLY A 335 -5.83 -11.88 0.81
N GLN A 336 -5.84 -12.98 1.53
CA GLN A 336 -4.89 -14.07 1.36
C GLN A 336 -5.00 -14.74 -0.02
N TRP A 337 -6.23 -14.89 -0.53
CA TRP A 337 -6.46 -15.44 -1.86
C TRP A 337 -5.83 -14.58 -2.94
N LEU A 338 -6.09 -13.27 -2.92
CA LEU A 338 -5.53 -12.35 -3.92
C LEU A 338 -4.01 -12.27 -3.80
N ALA A 339 -3.47 -12.24 -2.58
CA ALA A 339 -2.05 -12.29 -2.34
C ALA A 339 -1.41 -13.58 -2.87
N SER A 340 -2.07 -14.74 -2.69
CA SER A 340 -1.58 -16.01 -3.25
C SER A 340 -1.60 -16.01 -4.78
N LYS A 341 -2.64 -15.42 -5.39
CA LYS A 341 -2.73 -15.26 -6.85
C LYS A 341 -1.64 -14.35 -7.39
N SER A 342 -1.34 -13.25 -6.72
CA SER A 342 -0.28 -12.33 -7.13
C SER A 342 1.11 -12.99 -7.17
N ILE A 343 1.32 -14.10 -6.47
CA ILE A 343 2.55 -14.90 -6.50
C ILE A 343 2.49 -15.95 -7.64
N GLN A 344 1.31 -16.51 -7.96
CA GLN A 344 1.13 -17.56 -8.96
C GLN A 344 1.07 -17.04 -10.39
N GLU A 345 0.43 -15.89 -10.62
CA GLU A 345 0.29 -15.29 -11.96
C GLU A 345 1.60 -14.67 -12.49
N LEU A 346 2.68 -14.84 -11.76
CA LEU A 346 4.03 -14.52 -12.18
C LEU A 346 4.45 -15.26 -13.47
N GLY A 347 3.73 -16.30 -13.87
CA GLY A 347 4.07 -17.22 -14.96
C GLY A 347 3.16 -17.29 -16.17
N THR A 348 1.97 -16.73 -16.20
CA THR A 348 0.96 -17.15 -17.21
C THR A 348 0.25 -16.05 -17.99
N SER A 349 0.80 -14.85 -18.16
CA SER A 349 0.19 -13.91 -19.12
C SER A 349 1.19 -13.03 -19.84
#